data_73e9a388a0e3e4ff421bf9ca7b93b2ff
#
_entry.id   73e9a388a0e3e4ff421bf9ca7b93b2ff
#
_cell.length_a   1.000
_cell.length_b   1.000
_cell.length_c   1.000
_cell.angle_alpha   90.00
_cell.angle_beta   90.00
_cell.angle_gamma   90.00
#
_symmetry.space_group_name_H-M   'P 1'
#
loop_
_entity.id
_entity.type
_entity.pdbx_description
1 polymer ?
#
loop_
_entity_poly.entity_id
_entity_poly.type
_entity_poly.pdbx_seq_one_letter_code
_entity_poly.pdbx_strand_id
1 'polypeptide(L)'
;MRLVILIASLLILAEPSNSAASDQPGSSCDDLGALAADPLRQSEPVEFQDIHANQLINACRAAIASATKPQDRARYYLQLGRGQLRDGDSKGAISSFHKSASFAYPAGYFALGVAYLLGDDVEKDDAKA
;
A
#
# COMPACT_ATOMS: atom_id res chain seq x y z
N MET A 1 -54.51 41.86 19.60
CA MET A 1 -53.13 41.39 19.76
C MET A 1 -53.04 39.99 19.19
N ARG A 2 -52.41 39.88 18.03
CA ARG A 2 -52.15 38.54 17.43
C ARG A 2 -50.70 38.15 17.75
N LEU A 3 -50.55 37.11 18.53
CA LEU A 3 -49.28 36.53 18.88
C LEU A 3 -48.82 35.69 17.69
N VAL A 4 -47.74 36.15 16.98
CA VAL A 4 -47.10 35.39 15.93
C VAL A 4 -46.03 34.53 16.58
N ILE A 5 -46.32 33.21 16.67
CA ILE A 5 -45.34 32.20 17.13
C ILE A 5 -44.46 31.88 15.92
N LEU A 6 -43.22 32.41 15.89
CA LEU A 6 -42.18 31.95 14.97
C LEU A 6 -41.63 30.61 15.46
N ILE A 7 -42.05 29.54 14.79
CA ILE A 7 -41.43 28.22 14.96
C ILE A 7 -40.16 28.25 14.15
N ALA A 8 -39.02 28.41 14.81
CA ALA A 8 -37.72 28.20 14.21
C ALA A 8 -37.54 26.70 14.00
N SER A 9 -37.73 26.25 12.77
CA SER A 9 -37.36 24.90 12.38
C SER A 9 -35.86 24.77 12.38
N LEU A 10 -35.29 24.11 13.39
CA LEU A 10 -33.91 23.75 13.47
C LEU A 10 -33.69 22.62 12.46
N LEU A 11 -33.19 22.96 11.27
CA LEU A 11 -32.68 21.98 10.31
C LEU A 11 -31.38 21.40 10.88
N ILE A 12 -31.48 20.24 11.49
CA ILE A 12 -30.31 19.42 11.80
C ILE A 12 -29.82 18.87 10.49
N LEU A 13 -28.79 19.53 9.92
CA LEU A 13 -28.00 18.97 8.84
C LEU A 13 -27.23 17.78 9.43
N ALA A 14 -27.75 16.57 9.21
CA ALA A 14 -27.00 15.36 9.45
C ALA A 14 -25.84 15.37 8.49
N GLU A 15 -24.63 15.63 8.98
CA GLU A 15 -23.41 15.44 8.19
C GLU A 15 -23.32 13.97 7.82
N PRO A 16 -23.13 13.62 6.54
CA PRO A 16 -22.85 12.25 6.18
C PRO A 16 -21.53 11.87 6.85
N SER A 17 -21.58 10.93 7.79
CA SER A 17 -20.38 10.32 8.35
C SER A 17 -19.59 9.73 7.19
N ASN A 18 -18.46 10.37 6.88
CA ASN A 18 -17.60 9.97 5.79
C ASN A 18 -16.83 8.71 6.19
N SER A 19 -17.47 7.55 6.11
CA SER A 19 -16.84 6.25 6.31
C SER A 19 -16.03 5.81 5.08
N ALA A 20 -15.87 6.66 4.05
CA ALA A 20 -15.19 6.35 2.79
C ALA A 20 -13.65 6.46 2.87
N ALA A 21 -13.04 6.77 4.03
CA ALA A 21 -11.60 6.89 4.17
C ALA A 21 -10.84 5.56 3.97
N SER A 22 -11.51 4.40 4.16
CA SER A 22 -10.93 3.06 3.99
C SER A 22 -10.93 2.55 2.53
N ASP A 23 -11.66 3.20 1.62
CA ASP A 23 -11.82 2.74 0.24
C ASP A 23 -10.86 3.42 -0.74
N GLN A 24 -9.90 4.20 -0.26
CA GLN A 24 -8.89 4.82 -1.13
C GLN A 24 -7.83 3.77 -1.54
N PRO A 25 -7.44 3.71 -2.82
CA PRO A 25 -6.50 2.70 -3.31
C PRO A 25 -5.18 2.65 -2.52
N GLY A 26 -4.66 3.80 -2.10
CA GLY A 26 -3.45 3.88 -1.30
C GLY A 26 -3.62 3.26 0.08
N SER A 27 -4.71 3.55 0.76
CA SER A 27 -5.04 2.99 2.07
C SER A 27 -5.19 1.47 1.99
N SER A 28 -5.88 0.95 0.99
CA SER A 28 -6.06 -0.50 0.80
C SER A 28 -4.73 -1.21 0.53
N CYS A 29 -3.84 -0.63 -0.28
CA CYS A 29 -2.50 -1.19 -0.51
C CYS A 29 -1.70 -1.25 0.79
N ASP A 30 -1.70 -0.17 1.58
CA ASP A 30 -1.00 -0.09 2.85
C ASP A 30 -1.55 -1.12 3.86
N ASP A 31 -2.86 -1.22 4.00
CA ASP A 31 -3.51 -2.12 4.96
C ASP A 31 -3.31 -3.61 4.63
N LEU A 32 -3.20 -3.94 3.34
CA LEU A 32 -3.03 -5.32 2.87
C LEU A 32 -1.58 -5.76 2.77
N GLY A 33 -0.62 -4.83 2.74
CA GLY A 33 0.74 -5.17 2.39
C GLY A 33 1.86 -4.50 3.16
N ALA A 34 1.59 -3.77 4.24
CA ALA A 34 2.64 -3.10 5.00
C ALA A 34 3.71 -4.08 5.50
N LEU A 35 4.98 -3.72 5.33
CA LEU A 35 6.14 -4.50 5.75
C LEU A 35 6.64 -4.01 7.12
N ALA A 36 6.84 -4.94 8.06
CA ALA A 36 7.35 -4.62 9.39
C ALA A 36 8.70 -3.89 9.36
N ALA A 37 9.59 -4.28 8.45
CA ALA A 37 10.91 -3.68 8.28
C ALA A 37 10.89 -2.31 7.59
N ASP A 38 9.73 -1.86 7.09
CA ASP A 38 9.60 -0.53 6.48
C ASP A 38 9.41 0.54 7.56
N PRO A 39 10.39 1.43 7.80
CA PRO A 39 10.26 2.49 8.78
C PRO A 39 9.24 3.57 8.39
N LEU A 40 8.83 3.59 7.11
CA LEU A 40 7.91 4.57 6.54
C LEU A 40 6.52 3.97 6.25
N ARG A 41 6.24 2.78 6.79
CA ARG A 41 4.93 2.15 6.62
C ARG A 41 3.81 3.03 7.18
N GLN A 42 2.65 2.94 6.56
CA GLN A 42 1.48 3.74 6.91
C GLN A 42 0.37 2.94 7.60
N SER A 43 0.55 1.62 7.73
CA SER A 43 -0.42 0.71 8.35
C SER A 43 0.30 -0.32 9.22
N GLU A 44 -0.47 -1.06 10.00
CA GLU A 44 0.05 -2.20 10.75
C GLU A 44 0.69 -3.24 9.81
N PRO A 45 1.80 -3.84 10.21
CA PRO A 45 2.47 -4.83 9.37
C PRO A 45 1.59 -6.06 9.12
N VAL A 46 1.68 -6.58 7.91
CA VAL A 46 1.07 -7.86 7.52
C VAL A 46 2.17 -8.90 7.34
N GLU A 47 2.08 -10.00 8.07
CA GLU A 47 3.02 -11.11 7.92
C GLU A 47 2.92 -11.72 6.52
N PHE A 48 4.03 -12.23 5.99
CA PHE A 48 4.08 -12.70 4.61
C PHE A 48 3.06 -13.82 4.34
N GLN A 49 2.90 -14.78 5.26
CA GLN A 49 1.95 -15.87 5.13
C GLN A 49 0.48 -15.43 5.16
N ASP A 50 0.21 -14.24 5.70
CA ASP A 50 -1.15 -13.68 5.82
C ASP A 50 -1.53 -12.78 4.65
N ILE A 51 -0.62 -12.58 3.69
CA ILE A 51 -0.89 -11.79 2.49
C ILE A 51 -1.91 -12.50 1.59
N HIS A 52 -2.98 -11.79 1.28
CA HIS A 52 -3.92 -12.15 0.22
C HIS A 52 -3.43 -11.57 -1.11
N ALA A 53 -2.67 -12.37 -1.87
CA ALA A 53 -1.88 -11.91 -3.02
C ALA A 53 -2.69 -11.12 -4.06
N ASN A 54 -3.80 -11.67 -4.54
CA ASN A 54 -4.61 -11.00 -5.57
C ASN A 54 -5.19 -9.67 -5.09
N GLN A 55 -5.67 -9.60 -3.85
CA GLN A 55 -6.21 -8.38 -3.27
C GLN A 55 -5.12 -7.31 -3.14
N LEU A 56 -3.96 -7.67 -2.63
CA LEU A 56 -2.83 -6.77 -2.47
C LEU A 56 -2.32 -6.26 -3.82
N ILE A 57 -2.11 -7.15 -4.80
CA ILE A 57 -1.65 -6.79 -6.14
C ILE A 57 -2.60 -5.77 -6.78
N ASN A 58 -3.90 -6.05 -6.75
CA ASN A 58 -4.90 -5.17 -7.35
C ASN A 58 -4.96 -3.81 -6.64
N ALA A 59 -4.96 -3.80 -5.30
CA ALA A 59 -4.97 -2.57 -4.51
C ALA A 59 -3.73 -1.71 -4.77
N CYS A 60 -2.54 -2.32 -4.82
CA CYS A 60 -1.30 -1.57 -5.05
C CYS A 60 -1.18 -1.07 -6.49
N ARG A 61 -1.63 -1.80 -7.49
CA ARG A 61 -1.69 -1.29 -8.88
C ARG A 61 -2.59 -0.07 -9.00
N ALA A 62 -3.76 -0.09 -8.37
CA ALA A 62 -4.65 1.06 -8.32
C ALA A 62 -4.02 2.24 -7.58
N ALA A 63 -3.35 1.99 -6.46
CA ALA A 63 -2.64 3.01 -5.70
C ALA A 63 -1.51 3.67 -6.50
N ILE A 64 -0.71 2.89 -7.22
CA ILE A 64 0.37 3.38 -8.08
C ILE A 64 -0.19 4.28 -9.19
N ALA A 65 -1.30 3.88 -9.81
CA ALA A 65 -1.94 4.65 -10.88
C ALA A 65 -2.42 6.03 -10.43
N SER A 66 -2.82 6.18 -9.17
CA SER A 66 -3.33 7.43 -8.60
C SER A 66 -2.30 8.20 -7.75
N ALA A 67 -1.14 7.62 -7.47
CA ALA A 67 -0.12 8.24 -6.64
C ALA A 67 0.48 9.49 -7.29
N THR A 68 0.56 10.57 -6.52
CA THR A 68 1.16 11.83 -6.94
C THR A 68 2.53 12.10 -6.31
N LYS A 69 2.79 11.49 -5.15
CA LYS A 69 4.05 11.65 -4.42
C LYS A 69 5.00 10.50 -4.73
N PRO A 70 6.27 10.77 -5.08
CA PRO A 70 7.26 9.72 -5.35
C PRO A 70 7.43 8.73 -4.21
N GLN A 71 7.42 9.20 -2.96
CA GLN A 71 7.58 8.36 -1.78
C GLN A 71 6.41 7.39 -1.59
N ASP A 72 5.18 7.83 -1.83
CA ASP A 72 4.01 6.96 -1.80
C ASP A 72 4.09 5.91 -2.90
N ARG A 73 4.46 6.30 -4.09
CA ARG A 73 4.66 5.39 -5.23
C ARG A 73 5.71 4.32 -4.92
N ALA A 74 6.83 4.71 -4.31
CA ALA A 74 7.88 3.79 -3.89
C ALA A 74 7.37 2.77 -2.88
N ARG A 75 6.58 3.20 -1.89
CA ARG A 75 5.97 2.32 -0.90
C ARG A 75 4.99 1.34 -1.56
N TYR A 76 4.16 1.81 -2.49
CA TYR A 76 3.22 0.94 -3.20
C TYR A 76 3.93 -0.10 -4.07
N TYR A 77 5.05 0.24 -4.72
CA TYR A 77 5.86 -0.74 -5.44
C TYR A 77 6.47 -1.79 -4.51
N LEU A 78 6.92 -1.41 -3.32
CA LEU A 78 7.38 -2.36 -2.32
C LEU A 78 6.27 -3.37 -1.96
N GLN A 79 5.09 -2.88 -1.67
CA GLN A 79 3.94 -3.69 -1.26
C GLN A 79 3.42 -4.54 -2.44
N LEU A 80 3.42 -4.00 -3.65
CA LEU A 80 3.13 -4.77 -4.87
C LEU A 80 4.09 -5.95 -5.02
N GLY A 81 5.38 -5.73 -4.84
CA GLY A 81 6.39 -6.78 -4.91
C GLY A 81 6.15 -7.88 -3.88
N ARG A 82 5.73 -7.53 -2.66
CA ARG A 82 5.35 -8.51 -1.64
C ARG A 82 4.17 -9.39 -2.07
N GLY A 83 3.16 -8.78 -2.68
CA GLY A 83 2.00 -9.50 -3.24
C GLY A 83 2.40 -10.43 -4.38
N GLN A 84 3.23 -9.96 -5.30
CA GLN A 84 3.74 -10.75 -6.42
C GLN A 84 4.60 -11.93 -5.93
N LEU A 85 5.45 -11.70 -4.93
CA LEU A 85 6.26 -12.77 -4.33
C LEU A 85 5.37 -13.83 -3.67
N ARG A 86 4.32 -13.41 -2.97
CA ARG A 86 3.33 -14.30 -2.36
C ARG A 86 2.56 -15.11 -3.41
N ASP A 87 2.34 -14.54 -4.58
CA ASP A 87 1.68 -15.20 -5.74
C ASP A 87 2.62 -16.13 -6.53
N GLY A 88 3.90 -16.19 -6.16
CA GLY A 88 4.91 -17.00 -6.87
C GLY A 88 5.52 -16.31 -8.08
N ASP A 89 5.22 -15.03 -8.31
CA ASP A 89 5.81 -14.23 -9.39
C ASP A 89 7.09 -13.52 -8.90
N SER A 90 8.15 -14.28 -8.75
CA SER A 90 9.44 -13.76 -8.26
C SER A 90 10.05 -12.72 -9.19
N LYS A 91 9.91 -12.90 -10.50
CA LYS A 91 10.43 -11.92 -11.49
C LYS A 91 9.68 -10.59 -11.41
N GLY A 92 8.36 -10.63 -11.32
CA GLY A 92 7.54 -9.45 -11.11
C GLY A 92 7.88 -8.75 -9.80
N ALA A 93 8.06 -9.50 -8.72
CA ALA A 93 8.45 -8.97 -7.43
C ALA A 93 9.80 -8.24 -7.48
N ILE A 94 10.82 -8.83 -8.08
CA ILE A 94 12.14 -8.20 -8.26
C ILE A 94 12.00 -6.87 -9.03
N SER A 95 11.23 -6.86 -10.11
CA SER A 95 10.97 -5.63 -10.88
C SER A 95 10.33 -4.54 -10.03
N SER A 96 9.34 -4.91 -9.21
CA SER A 96 8.65 -3.97 -8.31
C SER A 96 9.58 -3.45 -7.21
N PHE A 97 10.42 -4.30 -6.62
CA PHE A 97 11.42 -3.88 -5.62
C PHE A 97 12.49 -2.97 -6.22
N HIS A 98 12.92 -3.22 -7.46
CA HIS A 98 13.80 -2.30 -8.18
C HIS A 98 13.16 -0.92 -8.37
N LYS A 99 11.90 -0.85 -8.74
CA LYS A 99 11.17 0.41 -8.87
C LYS A 99 11.08 1.15 -7.54
N SER A 100 10.78 0.44 -6.45
CA SER A 100 10.79 1.02 -5.10
C SER A 100 12.17 1.59 -4.76
N ALA A 101 13.23 0.81 -4.94
CA ALA A 101 14.62 1.22 -4.69
C ALA A 101 15.05 2.41 -5.56
N SER A 102 14.56 2.52 -6.80
CA SER A 102 14.87 3.63 -7.71
C SER A 102 14.40 5.00 -7.20
N PHE A 103 13.46 5.03 -6.28
CA PHE A 103 13.04 6.24 -5.55
C PHE A 103 13.87 6.50 -4.28
N ALA A 104 14.97 5.78 -4.07
CA ALA A 104 15.78 5.79 -2.86
C ALA A 104 14.96 5.41 -1.60
N TYR A 105 13.99 4.51 -1.74
CA TYR A 105 13.14 4.05 -0.64
C TYR A 105 13.86 2.95 0.15
N PRO A 106 14.15 3.16 1.46
CA PRO A 106 15.01 2.25 2.21
C PRO A 106 14.53 0.79 2.22
N ALA A 107 13.23 0.58 2.46
CA ALA A 107 12.66 -0.77 2.45
C ALA A 107 12.67 -1.43 1.07
N GLY A 108 12.70 -0.65 -0.01
CA GLY A 108 12.88 -1.16 -1.38
C GLY A 108 14.24 -1.83 -1.57
N TYR A 109 15.31 -1.21 -1.08
CA TYR A 109 16.64 -1.82 -1.08
C TYR A 109 16.71 -3.08 -0.23
N PHE A 110 16.12 -3.04 0.96
CA PHE A 110 16.05 -4.21 1.83
C PHE A 110 15.32 -5.38 1.16
N ALA A 111 14.14 -5.15 0.60
CA ALA A 111 13.36 -6.18 -0.06
C ALA A 111 14.08 -6.76 -1.28
N LEU A 112 14.74 -5.91 -2.06
CA LEU A 112 15.55 -6.31 -3.20
C LEU A 112 16.73 -7.20 -2.78
N GLY A 113 17.44 -6.82 -1.71
CA GLY A 113 18.54 -7.61 -1.16
C GLY A 113 18.07 -8.98 -0.69
N VAL A 114 16.97 -9.06 0.03
CA VAL A 114 16.38 -10.33 0.47
C VAL A 114 16.00 -11.21 -0.72
N ALA A 115 15.39 -10.65 -1.75
CA ALA A 115 14.98 -11.38 -2.94
C ALA A 115 16.16 -11.99 -3.68
N TYR A 116 17.28 -11.27 -3.82
CA TYR A 116 18.51 -11.80 -4.42
C TYR A 116 19.19 -12.85 -3.54
N LEU A 117 19.11 -12.70 -2.22
CA LEU A 117 19.69 -13.67 -1.29
C LEU A 117 18.94 -15.01 -1.34
N LEU A 118 17.62 -14.97 -1.42
CA LEU A 118 16.79 -16.18 -1.50
C LEU A 118 16.94 -16.89 -2.85
N GLY A 119 17.12 -16.16 -3.94
CA GLY A 119 17.42 -16.70 -5.26
C GLY A 119 16.30 -17.49 -5.93
N ASP A 120 15.07 -17.40 -5.44
CA ASP A 120 13.92 -18.11 -6.00
C ASP A 120 13.58 -17.56 -7.39
N ASP A 121 13.53 -18.42 -8.40
CA ASP A 121 13.22 -18.09 -9.81
C ASP A 121 14.13 -17.01 -10.47
N VAL A 122 15.17 -16.56 -9.77
CA VAL A 122 16.22 -15.70 -10.27
C VAL A 122 17.56 -16.30 -9.89
N GLU A 123 18.60 -16.01 -10.66
CA GLU A 123 19.94 -16.42 -10.29
C GLU A 123 20.34 -15.74 -8.97
N LYS A 124 20.73 -16.58 -7.99
CA LYS A 124 21.22 -16.09 -6.70
C LYS A 124 22.48 -15.27 -6.92
N ASP A 125 22.50 -14.04 -6.43
CA ASP A 125 23.63 -13.14 -6.54
C ASP A 125 23.91 -12.47 -5.19
N ASP A 126 24.83 -13.06 -4.44
CA ASP A 126 25.20 -12.57 -3.11
C ASP A 126 25.84 -11.17 -3.16
N ALA A 127 26.42 -10.79 -4.28
CA ALA A 127 27.00 -9.46 -4.47
C ALA A 127 25.95 -8.36 -4.60
N LYS A 128 24.71 -8.70 -5.04
CA LYS A 128 23.58 -7.77 -5.12
C LYS A 128 22.73 -7.74 -3.85
N ALA A 129 22.82 -8.77 -3.02
CA ALA A 129 22.07 -8.85 -1.77
C ALA A 129 22.58 -7.84 -0.66
#